data_17f37d26171c9fa2bd775340e6e6b3f1
#
_entry.id   17f37d26171c9fa2bd775340e6e6b3f1
#
_cell.length_a   1.000
_cell.length_b   1.000
_cell.length_c   1.000
_cell.angle_alpha   90.00
_cell.angle_beta   90.00
_cell.angle_gamma   90.00
#
_symmetry.space_group_name_H-M   'P 1'
#
loop_
_entity.id
_entity.type
_entity.pdbx_description
1 polymer ?
#
loop_
_entity_poly.entity_id
_entity_poly.type
_entity_poly.pdbx_seq_one_letter_code
_entity_poly.pdbx_strand_id
1 'polypeptide(L)'
;IPLFDENIAVRAYSLFAQKRNSFLDPSFLGTASYDGIGVIAGLDIIQGMGIETLSADKDVFVEVNNISLFADINSQCSVDHERLILLCDNTVLPEKMYIDRLKALKADGYQLAMKKLPVARFEIYREVLSLMDYIFLDHKKIDISKAKIYFSKIYPNIKLCAVNVNTQEEFDTLRKDGGYTLYEGEFYRIPVTRGQEEVSPLKVNYIELLNIVNDDDFDLTKAADIIGRDTALVILLLKMVNRMTVNSEITSIRHAAAMLGQKELKKWINTAVTSELCADKPNEVTRLSLLRAKFAENLAPAFEMAGHSSELFLMGLFSVLDL
;
A
#
# COMPACT_ATOMS: atom_id res chain seq x y z
N ILE A 1 2.58 -0.82 4.80
CA ILE A 1 1.36 -1.59 5.13
C ILE A 1 0.18 -0.69 4.82
N PRO A 2 -0.76 -1.10 3.96
CA PRO A 2 -1.97 -0.34 3.68
C PRO A 2 -2.96 -0.39 4.86
N LEU A 3 -3.70 0.71 5.05
CA LEU A 3 -4.83 0.79 5.96
C LEU A 3 -6.09 1.07 5.14
N PHE A 4 -7.10 0.26 5.34
CA PHE A 4 -8.33 0.25 4.57
C PHE A 4 -9.50 0.84 5.34
N ASP A 5 -10.48 1.40 4.62
CA ASP A 5 -11.79 1.73 5.18
C ASP A 5 -12.74 0.51 5.15
N GLU A 6 -13.99 0.72 5.55
CA GLU A 6 -15.05 -0.30 5.54
C GLU A 6 -15.42 -0.82 4.12
N ASN A 7 -15.02 -0.12 3.06
CA ASN A 7 -15.24 -0.50 1.66
C ASN A 7 -13.98 -1.12 1.02
N ILE A 8 -12.98 -1.45 1.84
CA ILE A 8 -11.69 -1.99 1.42
C ILE A 8 -10.95 -1.02 0.47
N ALA A 9 -11.22 0.27 0.56
CA ALA A 9 -10.43 1.30 -0.11
C ALA A 9 -9.27 1.74 0.77
N VAL A 10 -8.06 1.83 0.19
CA VAL A 10 -6.88 2.31 0.93
C VAL A 10 -7.05 3.78 1.27
N ARG A 11 -6.91 4.13 2.55
CA ARG A 11 -7.01 5.49 3.08
C ARG A 11 -5.69 6.04 3.57
N ALA A 12 -4.82 5.17 4.04
CA ALA A 12 -3.51 5.55 4.54
C ALA A 12 -2.52 4.38 4.41
N TYR A 13 -1.26 4.68 4.62
CA TYR A 13 -0.21 3.68 4.72
C TYR A 13 0.52 3.80 6.06
N SER A 14 0.82 2.69 6.70
CA SER A 14 1.77 2.64 7.81
C SER A 14 3.13 2.27 7.25
N LEU A 15 4.11 3.14 7.44
CA LEU A 15 5.47 2.91 7.01
C LEU A 15 6.20 2.11 8.09
N PHE A 16 6.55 0.87 7.74
CA PHE A 16 7.34 0.01 8.59
C PHE A 16 8.77 -0.04 8.07
N ALA A 17 9.67 0.63 8.75
CA ALA A 17 11.09 0.50 8.49
C ALA A 17 11.67 -0.64 9.33
N GLN A 18 12.05 -1.72 8.67
CA GLN A 18 12.74 -2.81 9.36
C GLN A 18 14.06 -2.30 9.89
N LYS A 19 14.33 -2.47 11.20
CA LYS A 19 15.65 -2.19 11.77
C LYS A 19 16.67 -3.01 11.01
N ARG A 20 17.74 -2.35 10.52
CA ARG A 20 18.86 -3.03 9.88
C ARG A 20 19.33 -4.16 10.79
N ASN A 21 19.38 -5.36 10.24
CA ASN A 21 19.85 -6.51 11.00
C ASN A 21 21.38 -6.47 11.04
N SER A 22 21.96 -6.12 12.19
CA SER A 22 23.40 -6.07 12.41
C SER A 22 24.12 -7.41 12.16
N PHE A 23 23.38 -8.53 12.13
CA PHE A 23 23.94 -9.84 11.75
C PHE A 23 24.12 -10.02 10.24
N LEU A 24 23.42 -9.23 9.40
CA LEU A 24 23.51 -9.32 7.94
C LEU A 24 24.47 -8.26 7.35
N ASP A 25 24.85 -7.25 8.13
CA ASP A 25 25.81 -6.22 7.71
C ASP A 25 26.90 -6.01 8.76
N PRO A 26 28.02 -6.76 8.68
CA PRO A 26 29.13 -6.67 9.61
C PRO A 26 29.84 -5.30 9.64
N SER A 27 29.69 -4.47 8.61
CA SER A 27 30.29 -3.13 8.56
C SER A 27 29.74 -2.20 9.66
N PHE A 28 28.58 -2.54 10.22
CA PHE A 28 27.96 -1.82 11.34
C PHE A 28 28.57 -2.10 12.72
N LEU A 29 29.39 -3.14 12.87
CA LEU A 29 30.01 -3.50 14.16
C LEU A 29 31.21 -2.61 14.55
N GLY A 30 31.67 -1.75 13.64
CA GLY A 30 32.89 -0.93 13.84
C GLY A 30 32.67 0.57 14.00
N THR A 31 31.49 1.10 13.74
CA THR A 31 31.17 2.51 13.95
C THR A 31 29.97 2.62 14.85
N ALA A 32 30.20 2.81 16.14
CA ALA A 32 29.19 3.38 17.02
C ALA A 32 28.96 4.84 16.55
N SER A 33 28.29 5.00 15.41
CA SER A 33 27.75 6.31 15.07
C SER A 33 26.56 6.54 15.98
N TYR A 34 26.70 7.50 16.87
CA TYR A 34 25.64 8.07 17.70
C TYR A 34 24.52 8.72 16.86
N ASP A 35 24.53 8.55 15.55
CA ASP A 35 23.56 9.09 14.59
C ASP A 35 22.16 8.47 14.72
N GLY A 36 21.97 7.48 15.58
CA GLY A 36 20.67 6.84 15.82
C GLY A 36 19.78 7.53 16.87
N ILE A 37 20.32 8.49 17.62
CA ILE A 37 19.57 9.19 18.66
C ILE A 37 18.87 10.40 18.02
N GLY A 38 17.69 10.21 17.50
CA GLY A 38 16.91 11.29 16.91
C GLY A 38 16.48 11.06 15.47
N VAL A 39 16.76 9.88 14.89
CA VAL A 39 16.25 9.53 13.55
C VAL A 39 14.92 8.79 13.68
N ILE A 40 13.92 9.27 12.96
CA ILE A 40 12.65 8.56 12.79
C ILE A 40 12.81 7.65 11.59
N ALA A 41 12.75 6.35 11.83
CA ALA A 41 12.88 5.34 10.78
C ALA A 41 11.79 5.51 9.74
N GLY A 42 12.19 5.66 8.48
CA GLY A 42 11.28 5.83 7.35
C GLY A 42 11.14 7.26 6.85
N LEU A 43 11.53 8.28 7.60
CA LEU A 43 11.55 9.66 7.08
C LEU A 43 12.59 9.83 5.98
N ASP A 44 13.72 9.14 6.07
CA ASP A 44 14.74 9.06 5.02
C ASP A 44 14.18 8.48 3.72
N ILE A 45 13.32 7.47 3.81
CA ILE A 45 12.65 6.87 2.66
C ILE A 45 11.67 7.88 2.04
N ILE A 46 10.87 8.57 2.87
CA ILE A 46 9.93 9.59 2.40
C ILE A 46 10.70 10.76 1.76
N GLN A 47 11.79 11.21 2.35
CA GLN A 47 12.63 12.28 1.81
C GLN A 47 13.28 11.89 0.48
N GLY A 48 13.77 10.65 0.37
CA GLY A 48 14.45 10.17 -0.84
C GLY A 48 13.53 9.86 -2.01
N MET A 49 12.35 9.31 -1.75
CA MET A 49 11.39 8.87 -2.79
C MET A 49 10.25 9.87 -3.03
N GLY A 50 9.98 10.74 -2.08
CA GLY A 50 8.81 11.61 -2.04
C GLY A 50 7.54 10.89 -1.55
N ILE A 51 6.72 11.59 -0.78
CA ILE A 51 5.47 11.04 -0.22
C ILE A 51 4.47 10.70 -1.33
N GLU A 52 4.45 11.46 -2.41
CA GLU A 52 3.58 11.22 -3.56
C GLU A 52 3.88 9.86 -4.23
N THR A 53 5.16 9.50 -4.35
CA THR A 53 5.58 8.22 -4.91
C THR A 53 5.18 7.05 -4.00
N LEU A 54 5.28 7.25 -2.67
CA LEU A 54 5.00 6.21 -1.69
C LEU A 54 3.51 5.97 -1.46
N SER A 55 2.72 7.04 -1.38
CA SER A 55 1.34 6.97 -0.91
C SER A 55 0.32 7.68 -1.82
N ALA A 56 0.74 8.22 -2.96
CA ALA A 56 -0.09 9.10 -3.80
C ALA A 56 -0.67 10.26 -2.98
N ASP A 57 -1.99 10.35 -2.88
CA ASP A 57 -2.73 11.36 -2.12
C ASP A 57 -3.07 10.92 -0.67
N LYS A 58 -2.56 9.75 -0.21
CA LYS A 58 -2.93 9.15 1.08
C LYS A 58 -1.97 9.57 2.19
N ASP A 59 -2.49 9.57 3.41
CA ASP A 59 -1.72 9.84 4.63
C ASP A 59 -0.73 8.71 4.94
N VAL A 60 0.35 9.06 5.65
CA VAL A 60 1.37 8.10 6.04
C VAL A 60 1.60 8.14 7.55
N PHE A 61 1.41 6.99 8.19
CA PHE A 61 1.77 6.78 9.59
C PHE A 61 3.24 6.39 9.68
N VAL A 62 3.99 7.11 10.50
CA VAL A 62 5.42 6.87 10.75
C VAL A 62 5.62 6.56 12.22
N GLU A 63 6.30 5.44 12.49
CA GLU A 63 6.51 4.98 13.87
C GLU A 63 7.50 5.85 14.63
N VAL A 64 7.10 6.27 15.83
CA VAL A 64 7.94 6.99 16.79
C VAL A 64 7.92 6.29 18.15
N ASN A 65 9.06 6.24 18.78
CA ASN A 65 9.25 5.71 20.13
C ASN A 65 9.62 6.83 21.12
N ASN A 66 9.90 6.48 22.38
CA ASN A 66 10.28 7.42 23.42
C ASN A 66 11.53 8.27 23.12
N ILE A 67 12.42 7.82 22.23
CA ILE A 67 13.63 8.53 21.84
C ILE A 67 13.35 9.38 20.58
N SER A 68 12.88 8.74 19.50
CA SER A 68 12.66 9.41 18.24
C SER A 68 11.53 10.45 18.25
N LEU A 69 10.66 10.42 19.26
CA LEU A 69 9.66 11.46 19.49
C LEU A 69 10.27 12.87 19.65
N PHE A 70 11.50 12.95 20.16
CA PHE A 70 12.23 14.23 20.35
C PHE A 70 13.07 14.64 19.14
N ALA A 71 13.03 13.85 18.08
CA ALA A 71 13.74 14.20 16.85
C ALA A 71 13.20 15.50 16.23
N ASP A 72 14.07 16.20 15.52
CA ASP A 72 13.66 17.29 14.64
C ASP A 72 13.18 16.68 13.31
N ILE A 73 11.86 16.64 13.14
CA ILE A 73 11.20 16.04 11.97
C ILE A 73 11.50 16.87 10.73
N ASN A 74 11.44 18.20 10.86
CA ASN A 74 11.61 19.11 9.72
C ASN A 74 13.03 19.05 9.14
N SER A 75 14.03 18.75 9.96
CA SER A 75 15.41 18.56 9.49
C SER A 75 15.59 17.23 8.72
N GLN A 76 14.72 16.23 8.95
CA GLN A 76 14.81 14.92 8.34
C GLN A 76 13.94 14.79 7.08
N CYS A 77 12.83 15.51 7.02
CA CYS A 77 11.90 15.42 5.92
C CYS A 77 11.13 16.74 5.75
N SER A 78 11.08 17.25 4.51
CA SER A 78 10.36 18.47 4.13
C SER A 78 8.92 18.23 3.70
N VAL A 79 8.30 17.17 4.19
CA VAL A 79 6.92 16.79 3.84
C VAL A 79 5.91 17.59 4.68
N ASP A 80 4.77 17.89 4.07
CA ASP A 80 3.66 18.54 4.73
C ASP A 80 3.17 17.70 5.94
N HIS A 81 3.13 18.33 7.12
CA HIS A 81 2.74 17.66 8.36
C HIS A 81 1.27 17.22 8.35
N GLU A 82 0.43 17.79 7.50
CA GLU A 82 -0.97 17.37 7.39
C GLU A 82 -1.11 15.92 6.91
N ARG A 83 -0.13 15.43 6.15
CA ARG A 83 -0.11 14.07 5.59
C ARG A 83 0.75 13.09 6.38
N LEU A 84 1.48 13.57 7.38
CA LEU A 84 2.38 12.76 8.19
C LEU A 84 1.78 12.56 9.60
N ILE A 85 1.43 11.32 9.91
CA ILE A 85 0.84 10.97 11.21
C ILE A 85 1.90 10.24 12.05
N LEU A 86 2.20 10.76 13.24
CA LEU A 86 3.18 10.18 14.13
C LEU A 86 2.54 9.07 14.97
N LEU A 87 2.94 7.84 14.72
CA LEU A 87 2.41 6.64 15.36
C LEU A 87 3.28 6.25 16.57
N CYS A 88 2.88 6.74 17.73
CA CYS A 88 3.53 6.44 19.01
C CYS A 88 3.25 5.01 19.46
N ASP A 89 4.22 4.40 20.14
CA ASP A 89 4.01 3.14 20.83
C ASP A 89 4.00 3.31 22.36
N ASN A 90 3.81 2.22 23.09
CA ASN A 90 3.74 2.21 24.55
C ASN A 90 5.07 2.49 25.27
N THR A 91 6.16 2.80 24.56
CA THR A 91 7.43 3.30 25.14
C THR A 91 7.34 4.80 25.43
N VAL A 92 6.42 5.52 24.78
CA VAL A 92 6.10 6.91 25.10
C VAL A 92 5.26 6.91 26.37
N LEU A 93 5.88 7.25 27.50
CA LEU A 93 5.25 7.18 28.82
C LEU A 93 4.34 8.39 29.10
N PRO A 94 3.35 8.27 30.00
CA PRO A 94 2.46 9.38 30.40
C PRO A 94 3.15 10.30 31.43
N GLU A 95 4.34 10.75 31.09
CA GLU A 95 5.17 11.65 31.91
C GLU A 95 5.18 13.04 31.29
N LYS A 96 5.33 14.06 32.12
CA LYS A 96 5.26 15.47 31.72
C LYS A 96 6.10 15.78 30.49
N MET A 97 7.33 15.27 30.43
CA MET A 97 8.25 15.51 29.32
C MET A 97 7.65 15.05 27.96
N TYR A 98 7.09 13.84 27.90
CA TYR A 98 6.46 13.31 26.68
C TYR A 98 5.16 14.06 26.34
N ILE A 99 4.33 14.35 27.36
CA ILE A 99 3.08 15.08 27.18
C ILE A 99 3.34 16.48 26.64
N ASP A 100 4.32 17.20 27.16
CA ASP A 100 4.69 18.54 26.69
C ASP A 100 5.19 18.46 25.22
N ARG A 101 5.98 17.43 24.86
CA ARG A 101 6.44 17.22 23.49
C ARG A 101 5.26 16.90 22.54
N LEU A 102 4.35 16.02 22.94
CA LEU A 102 3.15 15.70 22.15
C LEU A 102 2.26 16.95 21.93
N LYS A 103 2.12 17.80 22.95
CA LYS A 103 1.39 19.08 22.82
C LYS A 103 2.08 20.02 21.84
N ALA A 104 3.41 20.10 21.84
CA ALA A 104 4.17 20.89 20.88
C ALA A 104 3.97 20.37 19.47
N LEU A 105 4.06 19.06 19.22
CA LEU A 105 3.82 18.46 17.91
C LEU A 105 2.40 18.71 17.40
N LYS A 106 1.39 18.66 18.29
CA LYS A 106 0.02 19.04 17.93
C LYS A 106 -0.10 20.51 17.55
N ALA A 107 0.58 21.39 18.27
CA ALA A 107 0.59 22.83 17.97
C ALA A 107 1.30 23.11 16.63
N ASP A 108 2.30 22.30 16.26
CA ASP A 108 2.99 22.35 14.96
C ASP A 108 2.15 21.74 13.82
N GLY A 109 0.93 21.21 14.09
CA GLY A 109 0.00 20.70 13.10
C GLY A 109 0.07 19.19 12.84
N TYR A 110 0.93 18.44 13.52
CA TYR A 110 0.99 16.98 13.35
C TYR A 110 -0.23 16.27 13.92
N GLN A 111 -0.70 15.25 13.20
CA GLN A 111 -1.64 14.27 13.73
C GLN A 111 -0.88 13.21 14.52
N LEU A 112 -1.49 12.74 15.61
CA LEU A 112 -0.88 11.77 16.53
C LEU A 112 -1.71 10.50 16.60
N ALA A 113 -1.03 9.37 16.65
CA ALA A 113 -1.65 8.05 16.80
C ALA A 113 -0.93 7.25 17.91
N MET A 114 -1.67 6.33 18.55
CA MET A 114 -1.11 5.44 19.57
C MET A 114 -1.36 3.98 19.19
N LYS A 115 -0.34 3.13 19.33
CA LYS A 115 -0.44 1.68 19.14
C LYS A 115 0.10 0.91 20.32
N LYS A 116 -0.24 -0.38 20.39
CA LYS A 116 0.28 -1.34 21.40
C LYS A 116 0.01 -0.94 22.85
N LEU A 117 -0.99 -0.10 23.12
CA LEU A 117 -1.34 0.28 24.48
C LEU A 117 -2.23 -0.79 25.12
N PRO A 118 -1.79 -1.42 26.24
CA PRO A 118 -2.62 -2.39 26.96
C PRO A 118 -3.85 -1.71 27.60
N VAL A 119 -5.00 -2.41 27.63
CA VAL A 119 -6.24 -1.92 28.22
C VAL A 119 -6.05 -1.44 29.68
N ALA A 120 -5.27 -2.19 30.46
CA ALA A 120 -4.97 -1.85 31.86
C ALA A 120 -4.27 -0.49 32.03
N ARG A 121 -3.73 0.07 30.95
CA ARG A 121 -3.03 1.37 31.00
C ARG A 121 -3.86 2.53 30.47
N PHE A 122 -5.06 2.34 29.96
CA PHE A 122 -5.86 3.40 29.36
C PHE A 122 -6.10 4.58 30.33
N GLU A 123 -6.40 4.29 31.59
CA GLU A 123 -6.63 5.34 32.60
C GLU A 123 -5.34 6.11 32.94
N ILE A 124 -4.21 5.43 33.03
CA ILE A 124 -2.92 6.07 33.30
C ILE A 124 -2.49 6.96 32.14
N TYR A 125 -2.83 6.57 30.90
CA TYR A 125 -2.53 7.30 29.66
C TYR A 125 -3.59 8.35 29.30
N ARG A 126 -4.53 8.67 30.17
CA ARG A 126 -5.66 9.57 29.88
C ARG A 126 -5.22 10.90 29.24
N GLU A 127 -4.18 11.55 29.77
CA GLU A 127 -3.69 12.81 29.23
C GLU A 127 -3.05 12.63 27.84
N VAL A 128 -2.27 11.56 27.64
CA VAL A 128 -1.71 11.21 26.33
C VAL A 128 -2.81 10.90 25.33
N LEU A 129 -3.78 10.07 25.72
CA LEU A 129 -4.90 9.69 24.85
C LEU A 129 -5.75 10.89 24.43
N SER A 130 -5.90 11.91 25.27
CA SER A 130 -6.63 13.13 24.91
C SER A 130 -5.97 13.93 23.77
N LEU A 131 -4.69 13.68 23.48
CA LEU A 131 -3.94 14.32 22.40
C LEU A 131 -3.96 13.52 21.10
N MET A 132 -4.45 12.28 21.12
CA MET A 132 -4.40 11.36 19.97
C MET A 132 -5.58 11.60 19.01
N ASP A 133 -5.29 11.51 17.71
CA ASP A 133 -6.28 11.50 16.64
C ASP A 133 -6.70 10.08 16.26
N TYR A 134 -5.80 9.11 16.45
CA TYR A 134 -6.03 7.71 16.15
C TYR A 134 -5.57 6.79 17.28
N ILE A 135 -6.26 5.67 17.45
CA ILE A 135 -5.82 4.57 18.33
C ILE A 135 -5.88 3.24 17.57
N PHE A 136 -4.77 2.50 17.59
CA PHE A 136 -4.61 1.20 16.95
C PHE A 136 -4.91 0.09 17.97
N LEU A 137 -5.99 -0.64 17.75
CA LEU A 137 -6.52 -1.66 18.64
C LEU A 137 -6.30 -3.06 18.03
N ASP A 138 -5.49 -3.88 18.68
CA ASP A 138 -5.21 -5.24 18.25
C ASP A 138 -6.32 -6.19 18.71
N HIS A 139 -7.22 -6.56 17.77
CA HIS A 139 -8.40 -7.37 18.08
C HIS A 139 -8.06 -8.80 18.56
N LYS A 140 -6.82 -9.27 18.31
CA LYS A 140 -6.35 -10.57 18.81
C LYS A 140 -5.84 -10.53 20.25
N LYS A 141 -5.52 -9.32 20.74
CA LYS A 141 -4.94 -9.13 22.09
C LYS A 141 -5.91 -8.53 23.08
N ILE A 142 -6.93 -7.82 22.60
CA ILE A 142 -7.92 -7.14 23.45
C ILE A 142 -9.32 -7.39 22.95
N ASP A 143 -10.31 -7.26 23.85
CA ASP A 143 -11.71 -7.16 23.49
C ASP A 143 -11.97 -5.77 22.87
N ILE A 144 -11.87 -5.72 21.53
CA ILE A 144 -11.91 -4.48 20.76
C ILE A 144 -13.30 -3.81 20.86
N SER A 145 -14.38 -4.61 21.00
CA SER A 145 -15.74 -4.07 21.16
C SER A 145 -15.91 -3.33 22.46
N LYS A 146 -15.35 -3.84 23.58
CA LYS A 146 -15.31 -3.12 24.84
C LYS A 146 -14.43 -1.88 24.80
N ALA A 147 -13.26 -1.97 24.16
CA ALA A 147 -12.39 -0.84 23.95
C ALA A 147 -13.08 0.25 23.13
N LYS A 148 -13.82 -0.09 22.07
CA LYS A 148 -14.64 0.83 21.27
C LYS A 148 -15.63 1.59 22.13
N ILE A 149 -16.37 0.91 23.02
CA ILE A 149 -17.33 1.55 23.93
C ILE A 149 -16.62 2.55 24.85
N TYR A 150 -15.46 2.20 25.38
CA TYR A 150 -14.64 3.08 26.22
C TYR A 150 -14.25 4.35 25.46
N PHE A 151 -13.64 4.20 24.28
CA PHE A 151 -13.18 5.34 23.48
C PHE A 151 -14.34 6.21 23.01
N SER A 152 -15.43 5.64 22.53
CA SER A 152 -16.61 6.40 22.07
C SER A 152 -17.22 7.26 23.18
N LYS A 153 -17.14 6.84 24.45
CA LYS A 153 -17.66 7.59 25.59
C LYS A 153 -16.71 8.68 26.08
N ILE A 154 -15.41 8.39 26.14
CA ILE A 154 -14.43 9.27 26.80
C ILE A 154 -13.70 10.14 25.77
N TYR A 155 -13.44 9.62 24.57
CA TYR A 155 -12.68 10.29 23.52
C TYR A 155 -13.42 10.20 22.17
N PRO A 156 -14.57 10.85 21.99
CA PRO A 156 -15.44 10.68 20.83
C PRO A 156 -14.79 11.11 19.50
N ASN A 157 -13.73 11.90 19.56
CA ASN A 157 -13.02 12.40 18.38
C ASN A 157 -11.85 11.49 17.94
N ILE A 158 -11.47 10.50 18.76
CA ILE A 158 -10.41 9.56 18.38
C ILE A 158 -10.95 8.57 17.34
N LYS A 159 -10.25 8.46 16.23
CA LYS A 159 -10.52 7.47 15.17
C LYS A 159 -9.94 6.11 15.56
N LEU A 160 -10.77 5.07 15.55
CA LEU A 160 -10.38 3.73 15.93
C LEU A 160 -9.87 2.94 14.71
N CYS A 161 -8.70 2.33 14.87
CA CYS A 161 -8.08 1.48 13.85
C CYS A 161 -8.01 0.04 14.38
N ALA A 162 -8.66 -0.89 13.69
CA ALA A 162 -8.58 -2.32 14.00
C ALA A 162 -7.34 -2.92 13.32
N VAL A 163 -6.45 -3.55 14.07
CA VAL A 163 -5.22 -4.14 13.52
C VAL A 163 -5.14 -5.64 13.72
N ASN A 164 -4.26 -6.30 12.96
CA ASN A 164 -4.12 -7.75 12.85
C ASN A 164 -5.36 -8.46 12.26
N VAL A 165 -6.11 -7.77 11.42
CA VAL A 165 -7.25 -8.31 10.69
C VAL A 165 -6.72 -9.11 9.50
N ASN A 166 -6.62 -10.43 9.64
CA ASN A 166 -5.89 -11.26 8.67
C ASN A 166 -6.81 -12.14 7.83
N THR A 167 -8.11 -12.23 8.16
CA THR A 167 -9.08 -12.99 7.37
C THR A 167 -10.27 -12.14 6.98
N GLN A 168 -10.94 -12.50 5.88
CA GLN A 168 -12.15 -11.84 5.45
C GLN A 168 -13.27 -11.94 6.52
N GLU A 169 -13.36 -13.07 7.21
CA GLU A 169 -14.33 -13.30 8.28
C GLU A 169 -14.11 -12.34 9.47
N GLU A 170 -12.84 -12.14 9.87
CA GLU A 170 -12.48 -11.15 10.89
C GLU A 170 -12.86 -9.74 10.46
N PHE A 171 -12.57 -9.37 9.20
CA PHE A 171 -12.93 -8.07 8.65
C PHE A 171 -14.45 -7.87 8.64
N ASP A 172 -15.22 -8.82 8.11
CA ASP A 172 -16.67 -8.74 8.02
C ASP A 172 -17.32 -8.65 9.41
N THR A 173 -16.76 -9.35 10.39
CA THR A 173 -17.21 -9.29 11.80
C THR A 173 -16.99 -7.90 12.38
N LEU A 174 -15.79 -7.34 12.25
CA LEU A 174 -15.45 -6.02 12.77
C LEU A 174 -16.18 -4.90 12.02
N ARG A 175 -16.34 -5.03 10.71
CA ARG A 175 -17.14 -4.12 9.89
C ARG A 175 -18.60 -4.09 10.34
N LYS A 176 -19.18 -5.24 10.61
CA LYS A 176 -20.56 -5.39 11.08
C LYS A 176 -20.73 -4.81 12.50
N ASP A 177 -19.74 -4.98 13.38
CA ASP A 177 -19.69 -4.34 14.70
C ASP A 177 -19.64 -2.80 14.58
N GLY A 178 -18.97 -2.29 13.53
CA GLY A 178 -18.90 -0.87 13.18
C GLY A 178 -18.07 -0.02 14.13
N GLY A 179 -17.90 1.27 13.78
CA GLY A 179 -17.21 2.25 14.62
C GLY A 179 -15.69 2.27 14.48
N TYR A 180 -15.12 1.51 13.54
CA TYR A 180 -13.71 1.57 13.17
C TYR A 180 -13.55 2.38 11.89
N THR A 181 -12.58 3.28 11.89
CA THR A 181 -12.28 4.14 10.73
C THR A 181 -11.34 3.44 9.75
N LEU A 182 -10.38 2.68 10.30
CA LEU A 182 -9.35 2.00 9.51
C LEU A 182 -9.17 0.55 9.98
N TYR A 183 -8.78 -0.28 9.01
CA TYR A 183 -8.47 -1.69 9.21
C TYR A 183 -7.09 -1.98 8.64
N GLU A 184 -6.22 -2.62 9.43
CA GLU A 184 -4.88 -3.06 9.04
C GLU A 184 -4.78 -4.58 9.14
N GLY A 185 -4.28 -5.23 8.11
CA GLY A 185 -4.02 -6.66 8.09
C GLY A 185 -3.97 -7.23 6.69
N GLU A 186 -3.94 -8.55 6.59
CA GLU A 186 -3.78 -9.25 5.31
C GLU A 186 -5.10 -9.79 4.73
N PHE A 187 -6.25 -9.46 5.33
CA PHE A 187 -7.57 -9.94 4.91
C PHE A 187 -7.87 -9.77 3.42
N TYR A 188 -7.30 -8.74 2.79
CA TYR A 188 -7.48 -8.44 1.37
C TYR A 188 -6.67 -9.33 0.43
N ARG A 189 -5.70 -10.10 0.97
CA ARG A 189 -4.80 -10.99 0.20
C ARG A 189 -5.27 -12.43 0.15
N ILE A 190 -6.30 -12.80 0.94
CA ILE A 190 -6.76 -14.18 1.01
C ILE A 190 -7.78 -14.41 -0.10
N PRO A 191 -7.61 -15.46 -0.93
CA PRO A 191 -8.58 -15.83 -1.93
C PRO A 191 -9.93 -16.12 -1.27
N VAL A 192 -10.95 -15.35 -1.62
CA VAL A 192 -12.31 -15.69 -1.26
C VAL A 192 -12.78 -16.73 -2.27
N THR A 193 -12.87 -17.98 -1.86
CA THR A 193 -13.52 -19.04 -2.65
C THR A 193 -15.02 -18.71 -2.71
N ARG A 194 -15.39 -17.78 -3.57
CA ARG A 194 -16.77 -17.64 -4.02
C ARG A 194 -17.02 -18.88 -4.86
N GLY A 195 -18.12 -19.60 -4.58
CA GLY A 195 -18.49 -20.78 -5.34
C GLY A 195 -18.42 -20.55 -6.84
N GLN A 196 -18.66 -21.57 -7.68
CA GLN A 196 -18.58 -21.51 -9.14
C GLN A 196 -19.39 -20.32 -9.69
N GLU A 197 -18.78 -19.14 -9.72
CA GLU A 197 -19.29 -18.02 -10.51
C GLU A 197 -18.90 -18.31 -11.96
N GLU A 198 -19.86 -18.35 -12.85
CA GLU A 198 -19.62 -18.40 -14.29
C GLU A 198 -18.70 -17.24 -14.67
N VAL A 199 -17.58 -17.56 -15.32
CA VAL A 199 -16.64 -16.54 -15.80
C VAL A 199 -17.39 -15.63 -16.75
N SER A 200 -17.44 -14.33 -16.45
CA SER A 200 -18.17 -13.38 -17.30
C SER A 200 -17.61 -13.43 -18.73
N PRO A 201 -18.44 -13.21 -19.75
CA PRO A 201 -17.99 -13.22 -21.17
C PRO A 201 -16.80 -12.27 -21.44
N LEU A 202 -16.72 -11.15 -20.71
CA LEU A 202 -15.60 -10.21 -20.79
C LEU A 202 -14.30 -10.85 -20.26
N LYS A 203 -14.35 -11.59 -19.15
CA LYS A 203 -13.17 -12.28 -18.60
C LYS A 203 -12.65 -13.37 -19.56
N VAL A 204 -13.50 -14.01 -20.32
CA VAL A 204 -13.10 -14.98 -21.37
C VAL A 204 -12.25 -14.31 -22.45
N ASN A 205 -12.66 -13.12 -22.92
CA ASN A 205 -11.89 -12.35 -23.91
C ASN A 205 -10.51 -11.96 -23.38
N TYR A 206 -10.40 -11.64 -22.10
CA TYR A 206 -9.11 -11.31 -21.47
C TYR A 206 -8.17 -12.52 -21.39
N ILE A 207 -8.70 -13.69 -21.07
CA ILE A 207 -7.92 -14.94 -21.06
C ILE A 207 -7.46 -15.29 -22.48
N GLU A 208 -8.35 -15.15 -23.51
CA GLU A 208 -7.98 -15.36 -24.90
C GLU A 208 -6.86 -14.40 -25.32
N LEU A 209 -6.94 -13.12 -24.92
CA LEU A 209 -5.94 -12.12 -25.23
C LEU A 209 -4.59 -12.44 -24.58
N LEU A 210 -4.58 -12.89 -23.31
CA LEU A 210 -3.37 -13.35 -22.63
C LEU A 210 -2.70 -14.54 -23.33
N ASN A 211 -3.50 -15.50 -23.79
CA ASN A 211 -2.97 -16.67 -24.50
C ASN A 211 -2.30 -16.26 -25.82
N ILE A 212 -2.94 -15.38 -26.59
CA ILE A 212 -2.38 -14.92 -27.88
C ILE A 212 -1.10 -14.13 -27.69
N VAL A 213 -1.06 -13.20 -26.76
CA VAL A 213 0.14 -12.35 -26.58
C VAL A 213 1.32 -13.07 -25.91
N ASN A 214 1.07 -14.20 -25.27
CA ASN A 214 2.10 -15.02 -24.65
C ASN A 214 2.50 -16.21 -25.51
N ASP A 215 1.91 -16.36 -26.69
CA ASP A 215 2.39 -17.31 -27.71
C ASP A 215 3.73 -16.86 -28.29
N ASP A 216 4.59 -17.81 -28.63
CA ASP A 216 5.90 -17.54 -29.25
C ASP A 216 5.73 -16.92 -30.65
N ASP A 217 4.61 -17.22 -31.35
CA ASP A 217 4.25 -16.65 -32.66
C ASP A 217 3.20 -15.54 -32.51
N PHE A 218 3.47 -14.55 -31.65
CA PHE A 218 2.56 -13.44 -31.35
C PHE A 218 2.23 -12.57 -32.57
N ASP A 219 0.97 -12.58 -32.98
CA ASP A 219 0.44 -11.79 -34.11
C ASP A 219 -0.21 -10.49 -33.61
N LEU A 220 0.39 -9.36 -33.97
CA LEU A 220 -0.11 -8.01 -33.66
C LEU A 220 -1.53 -7.78 -34.19
N THR A 221 -1.87 -8.35 -35.35
CA THR A 221 -3.18 -8.16 -35.97
C THR A 221 -4.27 -8.89 -35.20
N LYS A 222 -4.01 -10.12 -34.78
CA LYS A 222 -4.93 -10.90 -33.92
C LYS A 222 -5.17 -10.21 -32.58
N ALA A 223 -4.10 -9.72 -31.96
CA ALA A 223 -4.25 -8.97 -30.70
C ALA A 223 -5.08 -7.70 -30.87
N ALA A 224 -4.83 -6.93 -31.95
CA ALA A 224 -5.61 -5.72 -32.25
C ALA A 224 -7.09 -6.02 -32.51
N ASP A 225 -7.42 -7.14 -33.15
CA ASP A 225 -8.79 -7.56 -33.42
C ASP A 225 -9.55 -7.95 -32.12
N ILE A 226 -8.86 -8.56 -31.16
CA ILE A 226 -9.47 -8.90 -29.86
C ILE A 226 -9.60 -7.64 -28.97
N ILE A 227 -8.57 -6.78 -28.93
CA ILE A 227 -8.66 -5.49 -28.25
C ILE A 227 -9.88 -4.71 -28.77
N GLY A 228 -10.11 -4.75 -30.08
CA GLY A 228 -11.24 -4.08 -30.73
C GLY A 228 -12.63 -4.53 -30.28
N ARG A 229 -12.74 -5.69 -29.63
CA ARG A 229 -14.00 -6.19 -29.04
C ARG A 229 -14.35 -5.56 -27.70
N ASP A 230 -13.39 -4.89 -27.07
CA ASP A 230 -13.57 -4.26 -25.76
C ASP A 230 -13.30 -2.75 -25.84
N THR A 231 -14.36 -1.96 -25.70
CA THR A 231 -14.30 -0.50 -25.80
C THR A 231 -13.37 0.11 -24.74
N ALA A 232 -13.29 -0.46 -23.54
CA ALA A 232 -12.43 0.03 -22.48
C ALA A 232 -10.95 -0.14 -22.85
N LEU A 233 -10.57 -1.32 -23.33
CA LEU A 233 -9.20 -1.58 -23.81
C LEU A 233 -8.84 -0.69 -25.01
N VAL A 234 -9.78 -0.49 -25.95
CA VAL A 234 -9.56 0.43 -27.09
C VAL A 234 -9.24 1.84 -26.60
N ILE A 235 -10.07 2.38 -25.72
CA ILE A 235 -9.88 3.74 -25.18
C ILE A 235 -8.55 3.85 -24.43
N LEU A 236 -8.20 2.86 -23.61
CA LEU A 236 -6.95 2.84 -22.87
C LEU A 236 -5.73 2.79 -23.80
N LEU A 237 -5.74 1.93 -24.82
CA LEU A 237 -4.68 1.82 -25.81
C LEU A 237 -4.46 3.14 -26.55
N LEU A 238 -5.55 3.71 -27.11
CA LEU A 238 -5.48 4.96 -27.87
C LEU A 238 -5.02 6.12 -26.98
N LYS A 239 -5.53 6.24 -25.77
CA LYS A 239 -5.05 7.26 -24.82
C LYS A 239 -3.56 7.14 -24.51
N MET A 240 -3.06 5.91 -24.32
CA MET A 240 -1.64 5.71 -24.04
C MET A 240 -0.78 6.11 -25.23
N VAL A 241 -1.10 5.64 -26.43
CA VAL A 241 -0.33 5.93 -27.65
C VAL A 241 -0.38 7.41 -27.99
N ASN A 242 -1.52 8.06 -27.85
CA ASN A 242 -1.68 9.48 -28.13
C ASN A 242 -0.96 10.40 -27.14
N ARG A 243 -0.60 9.91 -25.94
CA ARG A 243 0.32 10.64 -25.05
C ARG A 243 1.78 10.62 -25.52
N MET A 244 2.14 9.65 -26.35
CA MET A 244 3.51 9.51 -26.90
C MET A 244 3.69 10.25 -28.22
N THR A 245 2.58 10.66 -28.88
CA THR A 245 2.60 11.35 -30.18
C THR A 245 2.44 12.86 -29.98
N VAL A 246 3.27 13.65 -30.69
CA VAL A 246 3.27 15.13 -30.58
C VAL A 246 2.44 15.78 -31.70
N ASN A 247 2.31 15.16 -32.88
CA ASN A 247 1.85 15.83 -34.10
C ASN A 247 0.62 15.22 -34.80
N SER A 248 0.09 14.07 -34.32
CA SER A 248 -1.08 13.45 -34.96
C SER A 248 -1.82 12.55 -33.98
N GLU A 249 -3.14 12.62 -33.98
CA GLU A 249 -3.99 11.74 -33.19
C GLU A 249 -4.16 10.39 -33.89
N ILE A 250 -3.86 9.31 -33.18
CA ILE A 250 -4.04 7.94 -33.63
C ILE A 250 -5.43 7.47 -33.23
N THR A 251 -6.23 7.10 -34.21
CA THR A 251 -7.60 6.60 -34.03
C THR A 251 -7.75 5.13 -34.36
N SER A 252 -6.74 4.52 -35.00
CA SER A 252 -6.76 3.11 -35.41
C SER A 252 -6.04 2.22 -34.40
N ILE A 253 -6.72 1.17 -33.93
CA ILE A 253 -6.14 0.17 -33.02
C ILE A 253 -4.94 -0.51 -33.64
N ARG A 254 -5.02 -0.92 -34.92
CA ARG A 254 -3.92 -1.56 -35.63
C ARG A 254 -2.70 -0.65 -35.78
N HIS A 255 -2.95 0.64 -36.04
CA HIS A 255 -1.86 1.64 -36.08
C HIS A 255 -1.23 1.82 -34.70
N ALA A 256 -2.03 1.91 -33.63
CA ALA A 256 -1.55 1.98 -32.26
C ALA A 256 -0.72 0.75 -31.88
N ALA A 257 -1.17 -0.45 -32.23
CA ALA A 257 -0.47 -1.70 -31.98
C ALA A 257 0.88 -1.77 -32.74
N ALA A 258 0.87 -1.38 -34.03
CA ALA A 258 2.10 -1.35 -34.84
C ALA A 258 3.12 -0.33 -34.32
N MET A 259 2.66 0.80 -33.84
CA MET A 259 3.52 1.86 -33.29
C MET A 259 4.22 1.43 -31.99
N LEU A 260 3.54 0.69 -31.12
CA LEU A 260 4.14 0.14 -29.89
C LEU A 260 5.12 -0.99 -30.20
N GLY A 261 4.85 -1.78 -31.24
CA GLY A 261 5.57 -3.00 -31.53
C GLY A 261 5.21 -4.15 -30.57
N GLN A 262 5.68 -5.36 -30.90
CA GLN A 262 5.31 -6.58 -30.18
C GLN A 262 5.63 -6.53 -28.69
N LYS A 263 6.84 -6.11 -28.32
CA LYS A 263 7.34 -6.14 -26.94
C LYS A 263 6.51 -5.23 -26.02
N GLU A 264 6.32 -3.98 -26.43
CA GLU A 264 5.59 -3.01 -25.60
C GLU A 264 4.08 -3.29 -25.60
N LEU A 265 3.52 -3.73 -26.73
CA LEU A 265 2.12 -4.13 -26.80
C LEU A 265 1.84 -5.35 -25.91
N LYS A 266 2.69 -6.38 -25.93
CA LYS A 266 2.61 -7.55 -25.05
C LYS A 266 2.60 -7.13 -23.58
N LYS A 267 3.53 -6.26 -23.19
CA LYS A 267 3.64 -5.74 -21.81
C LYS A 267 2.39 -4.94 -21.41
N TRP A 268 1.92 -4.07 -22.30
CA TRP A 268 0.73 -3.27 -22.06
C TRP A 268 -0.52 -4.15 -21.91
N ILE A 269 -0.74 -5.12 -22.81
CA ILE A 269 -1.89 -6.04 -22.76
C ILE A 269 -1.87 -6.82 -21.45
N ASN A 270 -0.75 -7.43 -21.08
CA ASN A 270 -0.65 -8.19 -19.84
C ASN A 270 -0.99 -7.33 -18.62
N THR A 271 -0.52 -6.07 -18.61
CA THR A 271 -0.81 -5.13 -17.51
C THR A 271 -2.29 -4.73 -17.48
N ALA A 272 -2.86 -4.33 -18.62
CA ALA A 272 -4.24 -3.91 -18.73
C ALA A 272 -5.22 -5.05 -18.39
N VAL A 273 -4.99 -6.23 -18.93
CA VAL A 273 -5.82 -7.41 -18.67
C VAL A 273 -5.74 -7.85 -17.21
N THR A 274 -4.55 -7.83 -16.60
CA THR A 274 -4.42 -8.14 -15.17
C THR A 274 -5.17 -7.13 -14.32
N SER A 275 -5.12 -5.84 -14.66
CA SER A 275 -5.88 -4.81 -13.97
C SER A 275 -7.40 -5.07 -14.06
N GLU A 276 -7.90 -5.45 -15.23
CA GLU A 276 -9.33 -5.77 -15.44
C GLU A 276 -9.74 -7.08 -14.75
N LEU A 277 -8.90 -8.11 -14.75
CA LEU A 277 -9.14 -9.35 -14.01
C LEU A 277 -9.19 -9.15 -12.50
N CYS A 278 -8.47 -8.14 -12.00
CA CYS A 278 -8.45 -7.74 -10.60
C CYS A 278 -9.42 -6.58 -10.29
N ALA A 279 -10.27 -6.16 -11.22
CA ALA A 279 -11.15 -4.99 -11.03
C ALA A 279 -12.18 -5.18 -9.90
N ASP A 280 -12.54 -6.41 -9.58
CA ASP A 280 -13.40 -6.81 -8.46
C ASP A 280 -12.64 -6.95 -7.12
N LYS A 281 -11.32 -6.76 -7.15
CA LYS A 281 -10.43 -6.86 -5.99
C LYS A 281 -9.99 -5.47 -5.51
N PRO A 282 -9.51 -5.35 -4.26
CA PRO A 282 -8.95 -4.08 -3.78
C PRO A 282 -7.81 -3.59 -4.69
N ASN A 283 -7.75 -2.28 -4.96
CA ASN A 283 -6.71 -1.66 -5.80
C ASN A 283 -5.28 -2.00 -5.34
N GLU A 284 -5.10 -2.33 -4.07
CA GLU A 284 -3.81 -2.73 -3.50
C GLU A 284 -3.33 -4.09 -4.05
N VAL A 285 -4.23 -4.99 -4.43
CA VAL A 285 -3.87 -6.26 -5.08
C VAL A 285 -3.24 -5.98 -6.45
N THR A 286 -3.87 -5.13 -7.26
CA THR A 286 -3.32 -4.71 -8.56
C THR A 286 -1.97 -3.98 -8.40
N ARG A 287 -1.86 -3.10 -7.42
CA ARG A 287 -0.60 -2.40 -7.10
C ARG A 287 0.50 -3.37 -6.70
N LEU A 288 0.19 -4.36 -5.86
CA LEU A 288 1.13 -5.41 -5.45
C LEU A 288 1.60 -6.24 -6.65
N SER A 289 0.69 -6.60 -7.55
CA SER A 289 1.00 -7.29 -8.81
C SER A 289 2.04 -6.53 -9.65
N LEU A 290 1.78 -5.25 -9.90
CA LEU A 290 2.67 -4.38 -10.67
C LEU A 290 4.03 -4.19 -10.00
N LEU A 291 4.06 -4.02 -8.69
CA LEU A 291 5.30 -3.91 -7.91
C LEU A 291 6.15 -5.18 -8.04
N ARG A 292 5.53 -6.36 -7.88
CA ARG A 292 6.22 -7.65 -8.02
C ARG A 292 6.74 -7.86 -9.43
N ALA A 293 5.93 -7.51 -10.43
CA ALA A 293 6.33 -7.58 -11.84
C ALA A 293 7.57 -6.73 -12.12
N LYS A 294 7.53 -5.45 -11.71
CA LYS A 294 8.64 -4.52 -11.94
C LYS A 294 9.88 -4.87 -11.13
N PHE A 295 9.68 -5.36 -9.91
CA PHE A 295 10.78 -5.83 -9.06
C PHE A 295 11.48 -7.04 -9.68
N ALA A 296 10.75 -8.06 -10.13
CA ALA A 296 11.31 -9.23 -10.79
C ALA A 296 12.03 -8.87 -12.09
N GLU A 297 11.47 -8.00 -12.93
CA GLU A 297 12.10 -7.49 -14.14
C GLU A 297 13.44 -6.78 -13.84
N ASN A 298 13.46 -5.91 -12.83
CA ASN A 298 14.65 -5.13 -12.48
C ASN A 298 15.74 -5.98 -11.82
N LEU A 299 15.39 -7.09 -11.16
CA LEU A 299 16.36 -8.03 -10.57
C LEU A 299 17.00 -8.96 -11.62
N ALA A 300 16.37 -9.18 -12.76
CA ALA A 300 16.84 -10.12 -13.78
C ALA A 300 18.34 -9.97 -14.16
N PRO A 301 18.87 -8.74 -14.39
CA PRO A 301 20.29 -8.57 -14.67
C PRO A 301 21.21 -8.97 -13.51
N ALA A 302 20.80 -8.73 -12.26
CA ALA A 302 21.60 -9.06 -11.07
C ALA A 302 21.75 -10.57 -10.83
N PHE A 303 20.84 -11.37 -11.40
CA PHE A 303 20.85 -12.84 -11.34
C PHE A 303 21.27 -13.50 -12.68
N GLU A 304 21.90 -12.73 -13.58
CA GLU A 304 22.31 -13.20 -14.91
C GLU A 304 21.15 -13.68 -15.81
N MET A 305 19.92 -13.22 -15.51
CA MET A 305 18.68 -13.58 -16.20
C MET A 305 18.14 -12.46 -17.09
N ALA A 306 18.99 -11.55 -17.56
CA ALA A 306 18.56 -10.39 -18.36
C ALA A 306 17.78 -10.79 -19.63
N GLY A 307 18.08 -11.95 -20.25
CA GLY A 307 17.33 -12.49 -21.37
C GLY A 307 15.89 -12.89 -21.04
N HIS A 308 15.57 -13.13 -19.77
CA HIS A 308 14.27 -13.56 -19.27
C HIS A 308 13.50 -12.46 -18.51
N SER A 309 13.89 -11.20 -18.69
CA SER A 309 13.28 -10.07 -17.98
C SER A 309 11.76 -9.97 -18.21
N SER A 310 11.31 -10.30 -19.43
CA SER A 310 9.88 -10.27 -19.78
C SER A 310 9.08 -11.37 -19.09
N GLU A 311 9.62 -12.59 -19.02
CA GLU A 311 9.03 -13.74 -18.35
C GLU A 311 8.96 -13.51 -16.83
N LEU A 312 10.01 -12.94 -16.24
CA LEU A 312 10.07 -12.58 -14.83
C LEU A 312 9.07 -11.47 -14.51
N PHE A 313 8.88 -10.50 -15.41
CA PHE A 313 7.81 -9.51 -15.28
C PHE A 313 6.43 -10.18 -15.23
N LEU A 314 6.14 -11.10 -16.15
CA LEU A 314 4.86 -11.82 -16.18
C LEU A 314 4.66 -12.70 -14.94
N MET A 315 5.70 -13.39 -14.48
CA MET A 315 5.66 -14.17 -13.24
C MET A 315 5.25 -13.30 -12.04
N GLY A 316 5.86 -12.12 -11.92
CA GLY A 316 5.52 -11.15 -10.88
C GLY A 316 4.08 -10.61 -11.02
N LEU A 317 3.65 -10.31 -12.25
CA LEU A 317 2.34 -9.77 -12.57
C LEU A 317 1.22 -10.76 -12.22
N PHE A 318 1.39 -12.02 -12.58
CA PHE A 318 0.39 -13.05 -12.35
C PHE A 318 0.42 -13.66 -10.94
N SER A 319 1.40 -13.28 -10.12
CA SER A 319 1.58 -13.82 -8.76
C SER A 319 0.45 -13.52 -7.77
N VAL A 320 -0.56 -12.76 -8.19
CA VAL A 320 -1.73 -12.37 -7.38
C VAL A 320 -3.07 -12.76 -8.01
N LEU A 321 -3.07 -13.51 -9.13
CA LEU A 321 -4.32 -13.87 -9.80
C LEU A 321 -5.16 -14.88 -9.01
N ASP A 322 -4.53 -15.63 -8.13
CA ASP A 322 -5.15 -16.60 -7.23
C ASP A 322 -5.67 -15.95 -5.91
N LEU A 323 -5.37 -14.68 -5.68
CA LEU A 323 -5.88 -13.90 -4.56
C LEU A 323 -7.24 -13.27 -4.92
#